data_b15f9d3d5d9d6b8703c8563ba9ae2298
#
_entry.id   b15f9d3d5d9d6b8703c8563ba9ae2298
#
_cell.length_a   1.000
_cell.length_b   1.000
_cell.length_c   1.000
_cell.angle_alpha   90.00
_cell.angle_beta   90.00
_cell.angle_gamma   90.00
#
_symmetry.space_group_name_H-M   'P 1'
#
loop_
_entity.id
_entity.type
_entity.pdbx_description
1 polymer ?
#
loop_
_entity_poly.entity_id
_entity_poly.type
_entity_poly.pdbx_seq_one_letter_code
_entity_poly.pdbx_strand_id
1 'polypeptide(L)'
;MDGADENVEHGEGFVAAPFRAPRRLWWLGSVALLVIAAVVALYRRHDLAAASHLIAAVRLPRLILVAGFEAASLGALIALQQWLLRTGGARLRLRVVGTIVLAANAVAGALPGGAAFAAAWMFTQMRRRGVGQVLAGAVLAVSGVLSVAALFALLVAGALASGSAGLGALRPVVLGLVAVLSVMVGAVAGLSRFGLVRRRLWRLWRRLGVRSKQLRNIEDGLLALVRHVHAVRPGLRPWWRPFTFALLNWGCDAACLLACAWGLGIGVPWRGILVAYTLTQMTGSLRLTPGGLGVVEASLTALLVLYGLRTDQAIALMLLYRIVSYWALQPIGWMCWLGLTFSSRRADRRAGPDRHTG
;
A
#
# COMPACT_ATOMS: atom_id res chain seq x y z
N MET A 1 -7.55 -60.65 -14.75
CA MET A 1 -6.48 -60.03 -15.53
C MET A 1 -6.92 -58.60 -15.64
N ASP A 2 -6.52 -57.97 -14.69
CA ASP A 2 -5.69 -56.78 -14.42
C ASP A 2 -6.45 -55.53 -14.83
N GLY A 3 -6.95 -54.68 -13.98
CA GLY A 3 -6.42 -54.16 -12.71
C GLY A 3 -5.55 -52.95 -13.01
N ALA A 4 -6.14 -51.77 -13.24
CA ALA A 4 -5.44 -50.51 -13.19
C ALA A 4 -6.32 -49.51 -12.43
N ASP A 5 -6.10 -49.47 -11.11
CA ASP A 5 -6.61 -48.43 -10.21
C ASP A 5 -5.96 -47.10 -10.57
N GLU A 6 -6.74 -46.21 -11.10
CA GLU A 6 -6.37 -44.79 -11.30
C GLU A 6 -6.55 -44.03 -9.98
N ASN A 7 -5.45 -43.88 -9.25
CA ASN A 7 -5.35 -43.03 -8.08
C ASN A 7 -5.62 -41.56 -8.45
N VAL A 8 -6.84 -41.11 -8.23
CA VAL A 8 -7.19 -39.70 -8.18
C VAL A 8 -6.65 -39.13 -6.87
N GLU A 9 -5.42 -38.63 -6.90
CA GLU A 9 -4.87 -37.81 -5.81
C GLU A 9 -5.72 -36.57 -5.62
N HIS A 10 -6.48 -36.58 -4.56
CA HIS A 10 -7.14 -35.39 -4.01
C HIS A 10 -6.05 -34.39 -3.61
N GLY A 11 -5.89 -33.36 -4.42
CA GLY A 11 -5.06 -32.18 -4.10
C GLY A 11 -5.60 -31.50 -2.85
N GLU A 12 -5.13 -31.93 -1.69
CA GLU A 12 -5.34 -31.23 -0.42
C GLU A 12 -4.85 -29.79 -0.56
N GLY A 13 -5.80 -28.86 -0.46
CA GLY A 13 -5.56 -27.44 -0.47
C GLY A 13 -4.61 -27.07 0.66
N PHE A 14 -3.42 -26.58 0.31
CA PHE A 14 -2.46 -25.99 1.22
C PHE A 14 -3.09 -24.74 1.89
N VAL A 15 -3.78 -24.97 2.99
CA VAL A 15 -4.12 -23.95 3.96
C VAL A 15 -2.81 -23.59 4.65
N ALA A 16 -2.23 -22.45 4.27
CA ALA A 16 -1.06 -21.90 4.96
C ALA A 16 -1.38 -21.86 6.45
N ALA A 17 -0.67 -22.66 7.23
CA ALA A 17 -0.79 -22.67 8.68
C ALA A 17 -0.54 -21.24 9.20
N PRO A 18 -1.45 -20.65 9.98
CA PRO A 18 -1.23 -19.33 10.53
C PRO A 18 0.00 -19.41 11.44
N PHE A 19 0.96 -18.51 11.22
CA PHE A 19 2.14 -18.35 12.06
C PHE A 19 1.63 -18.10 13.49
N ARG A 20 1.61 -19.16 14.31
CA ARG A 20 1.21 -19.11 15.72
C ARG A 20 2.39 -18.57 16.54
N ALA A 21 2.64 -17.25 16.41
CA ALA A 21 3.42 -16.59 17.45
C ALA A 21 2.68 -16.80 18.79
N PRO A 22 3.39 -17.16 19.87
CA PRO A 22 2.74 -17.43 21.15
C PRO A 22 1.96 -16.17 21.57
N ARG A 23 0.69 -16.35 21.86
CA ARG A 23 -0.27 -15.28 22.19
C ARG A 23 0.28 -14.31 23.26
N ARG A 24 1.16 -14.80 24.14
CA ARG A 24 1.87 -14.00 25.16
C ARG A 24 2.83 -12.97 24.57
N LEU A 25 3.59 -13.29 23.51
CA LEU A 25 4.49 -12.33 22.84
C LEU A 25 3.71 -11.18 22.19
N TRP A 26 2.54 -11.46 21.64
CA TRP A 26 1.64 -10.45 21.08
C TRP A 26 1.13 -9.48 22.14
N TRP A 27 0.69 -9.98 23.30
CA TRP A 27 0.24 -9.16 24.42
C TRP A 27 1.38 -8.33 25.00
N LEU A 28 2.57 -8.92 25.20
CA LEU A 28 3.74 -8.20 25.70
C LEU A 28 4.17 -7.09 24.74
N GLY A 29 4.21 -7.34 23.43
CA GLY A 29 4.51 -6.33 22.42
C GLY A 29 3.50 -5.18 22.39
N SER A 30 2.20 -5.50 22.52
CA SER A 30 1.14 -4.49 22.57
C SER A 30 1.19 -3.65 23.83
N VAL A 31 1.44 -4.28 24.98
CA VAL A 31 1.60 -3.57 26.27
C VAL A 31 2.85 -2.69 26.25
N ALA A 32 3.97 -3.19 25.76
CA ALA A 32 5.20 -2.40 25.61
C ALA A 32 4.98 -1.18 24.71
N LEU A 33 4.29 -1.36 23.57
CA LEU A 33 3.96 -0.27 22.66
C LEU A 33 3.06 0.79 23.33
N LEU A 34 2.06 0.35 24.09
CA LEU A 34 1.17 1.25 24.84
C LEU A 34 1.92 2.02 25.94
N VAL A 35 2.83 1.36 26.65
CA VAL A 35 3.66 2.00 27.68
C VAL A 35 4.60 3.03 27.04
N ILE A 36 5.26 2.69 25.95
CA ILE A 36 6.12 3.63 25.22
C ILE A 36 5.29 4.84 24.72
N ALA A 37 4.12 4.58 24.14
CA ALA A 37 3.24 5.65 23.68
C ALA A 37 2.78 6.56 24.83
N ALA A 38 2.42 5.99 25.97
CA ALA A 38 2.04 6.75 27.19
C ALA A 38 3.20 7.58 27.72
N VAL A 39 4.41 7.02 27.79
CA VAL A 39 5.61 7.75 28.24
C VAL A 39 5.92 8.91 27.29
N VAL A 40 5.88 8.68 25.98
CA VAL A 40 6.10 9.74 24.98
C VAL A 40 5.02 10.83 25.07
N ALA A 41 3.75 10.44 25.25
CA ALA A 41 2.65 11.37 25.41
C ALA A 41 2.80 12.23 26.70
N LEU A 42 3.20 11.62 27.80
CA LEU A 42 3.45 12.33 29.07
C LEU A 42 4.63 13.29 28.93
N TYR A 43 5.72 12.86 28.29
CA TYR A 43 6.89 13.70 28.06
C TYR A 43 6.60 14.91 27.15
N ARG A 44 5.75 14.69 26.12
CA ARG A 44 5.35 15.71 25.15
C ARG A 44 3.98 16.34 25.41
N ARG A 45 3.47 16.28 26.64
CA ARG A 45 2.12 16.75 26.98
C ARG A 45 1.85 18.21 26.60
N HIS A 46 2.85 19.09 26.74
CA HIS A 46 2.72 20.51 26.38
C HIS A 46 2.61 20.71 24.86
N ASP A 47 3.44 20.00 24.07
CA ASP A 47 3.37 20.04 22.61
C ASP A 47 2.04 19.45 22.11
N LEU A 48 1.55 18.38 22.73
CA LEU A 48 0.27 17.77 22.41
C LEU A 48 -0.92 18.67 22.75
N ALA A 49 -0.87 19.37 23.88
CA ALA A 49 -1.89 20.34 24.25
C ALA A 49 -1.93 21.51 23.26
N ALA A 50 -0.77 22.07 22.92
CA ALA A 50 -0.68 23.12 21.90
C ALA A 50 -1.19 22.65 20.54
N ALA A 51 -0.82 21.42 20.11
CA ALA A 51 -1.28 20.81 18.88
C ALA A 51 -2.81 20.62 18.87
N SER A 52 -3.42 20.20 19.97
CA SER A 52 -4.88 20.02 20.08
C SER A 52 -5.64 21.34 19.92
N HIS A 53 -5.13 22.44 20.48
CA HIS A 53 -5.70 23.78 20.28
C HIS A 53 -5.64 24.24 18.83
N LEU A 54 -4.52 23.98 18.12
CA LEU A 54 -4.40 24.28 16.70
C LEU A 54 -5.40 23.51 15.86
N ILE A 55 -5.59 22.22 16.15
CA ILE A 55 -6.54 21.36 15.44
C ILE A 55 -7.98 21.82 15.69
N ALA A 56 -8.33 22.17 16.93
CA ALA A 56 -9.67 22.64 17.30
C ALA A 56 -10.06 23.96 16.60
N ALA A 57 -9.07 24.76 16.19
CA ALA A 57 -9.28 26.02 15.48
C ALA A 57 -9.52 25.84 13.98
N VAL A 58 -9.42 24.61 13.44
CA VAL A 58 -9.57 24.36 12.00
C VAL A 58 -11.04 24.51 11.58
N ARG A 59 -11.30 25.38 10.62
CA ARG A 59 -12.64 25.64 10.10
C ARG A 59 -13.15 24.46 9.26
N LEU A 60 -14.43 24.13 9.40
CA LEU A 60 -15.09 23.02 8.69
C LEU A 60 -14.85 23.00 7.17
N PRO A 61 -14.90 24.12 6.42
CA PRO A 61 -14.63 24.11 4.98
C PRO A 61 -13.23 23.61 4.62
N ARG A 62 -12.22 23.87 5.48
CA ARG A 62 -10.85 23.38 5.28
C ARG A 62 -10.75 21.88 5.51
N LEU A 63 -11.47 21.35 6.51
CA LEU A 63 -11.57 19.90 6.76
C LEU A 63 -12.23 19.16 5.59
N ILE A 64 -13.27 19.75 4.98
CA ILE A 64 -13.91 19.20 3.78
C ILE A 64 -12.90 19.11 2.62
N LEU A 65 -12.06 20.13 2.42
CA LEU A 65 -11.00 20.10 1.40
C LEU A 65 -9.97 19.00 1.67
N VAL A 66 -9.53 18.87 2.93
CA VAL A 66 -8.59 17.80 3.36
C VAL A 66 -9.19 16.42 3.07
N ALA A 67 -10.44 16.19 3.51
CA ALA A 67 -11.16 14.94 3.26
C ALA A 67 -11.39 14.70 1.75
N GLY A 68 -11.60 15.76 0.97
CA GLY A 68 -11.74 15.71 -0.48
C GLY A 68 -10.48 15.19 -1.18
N PHE A 69 -9.29 15.68 -0.78
CA PHE A 69 -8.03 15.18 -1.30
C PHE A 69 -7.79 13.72 -0.94
N GLU A 70 -8.12 13.31 0.29
CA GLU A 70 -8.01 11.92 0.72
C GLU A 70 -8.99 11.01 -0.05
N ALA A 71 -10.22 11.45 -0.24
CA ALA A 71 -11.20 10.72 -1.06
C ALA A 71 -10.74 10.61 -2.52
N ALA A 72 -10.12 11.66 -3.09
CA ALA A 72 -9.55 11.63 -4.42
C ALA A 72 -8.37 10.66 -4.53
N SER A 73 -7.49 10.63 -3.52
CA SER A 73 -6.39 9.66 -3.40
C SER A 73 -6.92 8.22 -3.45
N LEU A 74 -7.87 7.87 -2.60
CA LEU A 74 -8.50 6.55 -2.59
C LEU A 74 -9.23 6.25 -3.90
N GLY A 75 -9.92 7.22 -4.47
CA GLY A 75 -10.57 7.12 -5.77
C GLY A 75 -9.60 6.77 -6.88
N ALA A 76 -8.42 7.39 -6.89
CA ALA A 76 -7.35 7.08 -7.84
C ALA A 76 -6.80 5.67 -7.66
N LEU A 77 -6.62 5.21 -6.41
CA LEU A 77 -6.20 3.83 -6.12
C LEU A 77 -7.25 2.81 -6.60
N ILE A 78 -8.52 3.07 -6.35
CA ILE A 78 -9.64 2.22 -6.81
C ILE A 78 -9.69 2.19 -8.35
N ALA A 79 -9.50 3.35 -9.00
CA ALA A 79 -9.46 3.46 -10.46
C ALA A 79 -8.28 2.68 -11.05
N LEU A 80 -7.10 2.73 -10.42
CA LEU A 80 -5.93 1.93 -10.79
C LEU A 80 -6.25 0.43 -10.78
N GLN A 81 -6.78 -0.06 -9.66
CA GLN A 81 -7.13 -1.48 -9.51
C GLN A 81 -8.19 -1.90 -10.53
N GLN A 82 -9.21 -1.08 -10.72
CA GLN A 82 -10.26 -1.36 -11.69
C GLN A 82 -9.74 -1.37 -13.13
N TRP A 83 -8.86 -0.42 -13.47
CA TRP A 83 -8.27 -0.36 -14.80
C TRP A 83 -7.44 -1.62 -15.10
N LEU A 84 -6.61 -2.06 -14.14
CA LEU A 84 -5.81 -3.28 -14.27
C LEU A 84 -6.69 -4.52 -14.45
N LEU A 85 -7.76 -4.66 -13.65
CA LEU A 85 -8.71 -5.76 -13.75
C LEU A 85 -9.41 -5.80 -15.12
N ARG A 86 -9.91 -4.64 -15.59
CA ARG A 86 -10.58 -4.54 -16.89
C ARG A 86 -9.67 -4.84 -18.06
N THR A 87 -8.44 -4.36 -18.01
CA THR A 87 -7.43 -4.61 -19.05
C THR A 87 -7.05 -6.09 -19.10
N GLY A 88 -7.07 -6.78 -17.96
CA GLY A 88 -6.88 -8.23 -17.86
C GLY A 88 -8.13 -9.07 -18.17
N GLY A 89 -9.24 -8.45 -18.61
CA GLY A 89 -10.48 -9.14 -19.01
C GLY A 89 -11.49 -9.37 -17.88
N ALA A 90 -11.18 -9.00 -16.62
CA ALA A 90 -12.13 -9.14 -15.52
C ALA A 90 -13.03 -7.90 -15.38
N ARG A 91 -14.35 -8.11 -15.36
CA ARG A 91 -15.36 -7.03 -15.27
C ARG A 91 -15.98 -6.99 -13.88
N LEU A 92 -15.28 -6.46 -12.90
CA LEU A 92 -15.86 -6.17 -11.59
C LEU A 92 -16.50 -4.77 -11.58
N ARG A 93 -17.61 -4.62 -10.83
CA ARG A 93 -18.26 -3.31 -10.64
C ARG A 93 -17.36 -2.42 -9.77
N LEU A 94 -17.27 -1.11 -10.06
CA LEU A 94 -16.43 -0.15 -9.32
C LEU A 94 -16.68 -0.20 -7.81
N ARG A 95 -17.94 -0.28 -7.39
CA ARG A 95 -18.33 -0.39 -5.97
C ARG A 95 -17.70 -1.61 -5.30
N VAL A 96 -17.64 -2.74 -5.99
CA VAL A 96 -17.04 -3.99 -5.47
C VAL A 96 -15.52 -3.83 -5.32
N VAL A 97 -14.87 -3.24 -6.31
CA VAL A 97 -13.43 -2.96 -6.24
C VAL A 97 -13.14 -1.99 -5.10
N GLY A 98 -13.94 -0.93 -4.97
CA GLY A 98 -13.83 0.06 -3.89
C GLY A 98 -13.97 -0.56 -2.50
N THR A 99 -15.00 -1.40 -2.29
CA THR A 99 -15.17 -2.08 -0.99
C THR A 99 -14.02 -3.03 -0.68
N ILE A 100 -13.44 -3.72 -1.68
CA ILE A 100 -12.28 -4.57 -1.49
C ILE A 100 -11.05 -3.74 -1.12
N VAL A 101 -10.80 -2.62 -1.79
CA VAL A 101 -9.65 -1.73 -1.52
C VAL A 101 -9.76 -1.13 -0.12
N LEU A 102 -10.92 -0.59 0.27
CA LEU A 102 -11.13 -0.01 1.60
C LEU A 102 -10.98 -1.05 2.70
N ALA A 103 -11.55 -2.23 2.52
CA ALA A 103 -11.40 -3.32 3.48
C ALA A 103 -9.94 -3.80 3.57
N ALA A 104 -9.21 -3.87 2.44
CA ALA A 104 -7.80 -4.23 2.43
C ALA A 104 -6.95 -3.19 3.17
N ASN A 105 -7.25 -1.90 3.05
CA ASN A 105 -6.59 -0.85 3.83
C ASN A 105 -6.80 -1.01 5.33
N ALA A 106 -8.02 -1.36 5.79
CA ALA A 106 -8.28 -1.62 7.19
C ALA A 106 -7.50 -2.84 7.71
N VAL A 107 -7.49 -3.95 6.96
CA VAL A 107 -6.69 -5.13 7.29
C VAL A 107 -5.19 -4.81 7.34
N ALA A 108 -4.70 -4.03 6.37
CA ALA A 108 -3.32 -3.60 6.31
C ALA A 108 -2.91 -2.75 7.52
N GLY A 109 -3.85 -1.93 8.03
CA GLY A 109 -3.65 -1.08 9.20
C GLY A 109 -3.72 -1.82 10.55
N ALA A 110 -4.34 -3.00 10.61
CA ALA A 110 -4.57 -3.68 11.88
C ALA A 110 -3.40 -4.55 12.36
N LEU A 111 -2.52 -4.99 11.45
CA LEU A 111 -1.52 -6.01 11.73
C LEU A 111 -0.10 -5.52 11.40
N PRO A 112 0.93 -5.93 12.19
CA PRO A 112 2.31 -5.79 11.76
C PRO A 112 2.53 -6.62 10.49
N GLY A 113 3.24 -6.06 9.51
CA GLY A 113 3.32 -6.70 8.19
C GLY A 113 1.99 -6.75 7.43
N GLY A 114 0.99 -5.98 7.87
CA GLY A 114 -0.38 -6.00 7.38
C GLY A 114 -0.54 -5.80 5.87
N ALA A 115 0.45 -5.22 5.20
CA ALA A 115 0.45 -5.11 3.74
C ALA A 115 0.41 -6.48 3.05
N ALA A 116 1.16 -7.46 3.55
CA ALA A 116 1.16 -8.82 3.00
C ALA A 116 -0.17 -9.52 3.26
N PHE A 117 -0.73 -9.37 4.48
CA PHE A 117 -2.04 -9.93 4.82
C PHE A 117 -3.16 -9.30 3.99
N ALA A 118 -3.12 -7.98 3.79
CA ALA A 118 -4.09 -7.27 2.96
C ALA A 118 -4.01 -7.73 1.50
N ALA A 119 -2.80 -7.89 0.96
CA ALA A 119 -2.59 -8.40 -0.40
C ALA A 119 -3.12 -9.82 -0.56
N ALA A 120 -2.84 -10.74 0.38
CA ALA A 120 -3.35 -12.10 0.38
C ALA A 120 -4.89 -12.14 0.50
N TRP A 121 -5.46 -11.31 1.38
CA TRP A 121 -6.90 -11.19 1.52
C TRP A 121 -7.56 -10.64 0.25
N MET A 122 -6.99 -9.58 -0.34
CA MET A 122 -7.47 -8.98 -1.58
C MET A 122 -7.40 -9.96 -2.75
N PHE A 123 -6.32 -10.74 -2.86
CA PHE A 123 -6.18 -11.84 -3.81
C PHE A 123 -7.34 -12.84 -3.67
N THR A 124 -7.60 -13.30 -2.43
CA THR A 124 -8.68 -14.26 -2.15
C THR A 124 -10.05 -13.68 -2.51
N GLN A 125 -10.29 -12.37 -2.22
CA GLN A 125 -11.55 -11.72 -2.57
C GLN A 125 -11.75 -11.57 -4.09
N MET A 126 -10.69 -11.32 -4.86
CA MET A 126 -10.73 -11.31 -6.32
C MET A 126 -11.01 -12.72 -6.87
N ARG A 127 -10.36 -13.74 -6.34
CA ARG A 127 -10.56 -15.16 -6.72
C ARG A 127 -12.01 -15.62 -6.49
N ARG A 128 -12.58 -15.32 -5.33
CA ARG A 128 -13.99 -15.65 -5.00
C ARG A 128 -15.00 -15.00 -5.94
N ARG A 129 -14.59 -13.96 -6.69
CA ARG A 129 -15.43 -13.26 -7.67
C ARG A 129 -15.12 -13.63 -9.12
N GLY A 130 -14.46 -14.78 -9.33
CA GLY A 130 -14.21 -15.32 -10.66
C GLY A 130 -12.99 -14.73 -11.37
N VAL A 131 -12.17 -13.89 -10.69
CA VAL A 131 -10.92 -13.40 -11.28
C VAL A 131 -9.91 -14.54 -11.33
N GLY A 132 -9.32 -14.81 -12.49
CA GLY A 132 -8.30 -15.83 -12.65
C GLY A 132 -7.11 -15.63 -11.71
N GLN A 133 -6.50 -16.70 -11.21
CA GLN A 133 -5.39 -16.65 -10.24
C GLN A 133 -4.22 -15.80 -10.73
N VAL A 134 -3.80 -16.03 -11.97
CA VAL A 134 -2.71 -15.30 -12.62
C VAL A 134 -3.01 -13.80 -12.71
N LEU A 135 -4.25 -13.45 -13.10
CA LEU A 135 -4.66 -12.05 -13.20
C LEU A 135 -4.72 -11.37 -11.84
N ALA A 136 -5.29 -12.03 -10.82
CA ALA A 136 -5.37 -11.47 -9.47
C ALA A 136 -3.97 -11.17 -8.90
N GLY A 137 -3.02 -12.11 -9.02
CA GLY A 137 -1.64 -11.91 -8.60
C GLY A 137 -0.94 -10.80 -9.38
N ALA A 138 -1.14 -10.78 -10.69
CA ALA A 138 -0.55 -9.78 -11.57
C ALA A 138 -1.06 -8.36 -11.29
N VAL A 139 -2.36 -8.19 -11.03
CA VAL A 139 -2.94 -6.88 -10.66
C VAL A 139 -2.31 -6.35 -9.38
N LEU A 140 -2.16 -7.19 -8.35
CA LEU A 140 -1.54 -6.78 -7.09
C LEU A 140 -0.05 -6.43 -7.26
N ALA A 141 0.71 -7.25 -8.00
CA ALA A 141 2.12 -7.00 -8.24
C ALA A 141 2.35 -5.73 -9.06
N VAL A 142 1.60 -5.53 -10.15
CA VAL A 142 1.74 -4.34 -11.00
C VAL A 142 1.31 -3.08 -10.28
N SER A 143 0.21 -3.12 -9.52
CA SER A 143 -0.19 -1.95 -8.72
C SER A 143 0.86 -1.58 -7.68
N GLY A 144 1.51 -2.57 -7.05
CA GLY A 144 2.64 -2.35 -6.14
C GLY A 144 3.83 -1.69 -6.83
N VAL A 145 4.25 -2.19 -7.99
CA VAL A 145 5.35 -1.60 -8.78
C VAL A 145 5.04 -0.17 -9.20
N LEU A 146 3.82 0.08 -9.71
CA LEU A 146 3.40 1.42 -10.10
C LEU A 146 3.35 2.39 -8.91
N SER A 147 2.93 1.90 -7.75
CA SER A 147 2.89 2.67 -6.50
C SER A 147 4.29 3.09 -6.06
N VAL A 148 5.26 2.17 -6.07
CA VAL A 148 6.67 2.47 -5.77
C VAL A 148 7.25 3.44 -6.79
N ALA A 149 6.99 3.25 -8.08
CA ALA A 149 7.44 4.15 -9.14
C ALA A 149 6.86 5.56 -9.00
N ALA A 150 5.58 5.69 -8.59
CA ALA A 150 4.93 6.97 -8.35
C ALA A 150 5.52 7.69 -7.12
N LEU A 151 5.74 6.98 -6.00
CA LEU A 151 6.43 7.53 -4.84
C LEU A 151 7.85 8.00 -5.18
N PHE A 152 8.55 7.21 -5.98
CA PHE A 152 9.88 7.59 -6.45
C PHE A 152 9.84 8.85 -7.32
N ALA A 153 8.89 8.95 -8.25
CA ALA A 153 8.72 10.15 -9.06
C ALA A 153 8.44 11.40 -8.20
N LEU A 154 7.60 11.27 -7.15
CA LEU A 154 7.35 12.34 -6.21
C LEU A 154 8.59 12.70 -5.38
N LEU A 155 9.40 11.72 -4.97
CA LEU A 155 10.66 11.97 -4.28
C LEU A 155 11.63 12.76 -5.16
N VAL A 156 11.79 12.35 -6.42
CA VAL A 156 12.64 13.07 -7.39
C VAL A 156 12.12 14.49 -7.61
N ALA A 157 10.81 14.66 -7.81
CA ALA A 157 10.21 15.98 -7.97
C ALA A 157 10.42 16.85 -6.71
N GLY A 158 10.26 16.28 -5.52
CA GLY A 158 10.53 16.96 -4.25
C GLY A 158 12.00 17.35 -4.09
N ALA A 159 12.91 16.44 -4.44
CA ALA A 159 14.34 16.69 -4.38
C ALA A 159 14.78 17.82 -5.36
N LEU A 160 14.24 17.81 -6.57
CA LEU A 160 14.51 18.87 -7.56
C LEU A 160 13.92 20.21 -7.13
N ALA A 161 12.69 20.22 -6.60
CA ALA A 161 12.04 21.43 -6.09
C ALA A 161 12.76 22.02 -4.87
N SER A 162 13.37 21.18 -4.04
CA SER A 162 14.12 21.61 -2.84
C SER A 162 15.44 22.29 -3.18
N GLY A 163 16.03 21.97 -4.34
CA GLY A 163 17.37 22.42 -4.72
C GLY A 163 18.47 21.86 -3.80
N SER A 164 19.71 22.25 -4.03
CA SER A 164 20.85 21.78 -3.24
C SER A 164 20.80 22.23 -1.77
N ALA A 165 20.30 23.43 -1.52
CA ALA A 165 20.17 24.01 -0.18
C ALA A 165 19.02 23.39 0.63
N GLY A 166 17.94 22.96 -0.04
CA GLY A 166 16.77 22.37 0.63
C GLY A 166 16.94 20.92 1.07
N LEU A 167 17.89 20.18 0.51
CA LEU A 167 18.17 18.80 0.91
C LEU A 167 19.04 18.71 2.16
N GLY A 168 19.91 19.71 2.40
CA GLY A 168 20.75 19.77 3.61
C GLY A 168 21.41 18.43 3.96
N ALA A 169 21.27 18.03 5.23
CA ALA A 169 21.80 16.75 5.75
C ALA A 169 21.18 15.50 5.11
N LEU A 170 19.99 15.58 4.50
CA LEU A 170 19.32 14.45 3.87
C LEU A 170 19.80 14.18 2.43
N ARG A 171 20.61 15.08 1.86
CA ARG A 171 21.11 14.97 0.48
C ARG A 171 21.70 13.59 0.14
N PRO A 172 22.63 13.02 0.93
CA PRO A 172 23.20 11.71 0.62
C PRO A 172 22.16 10.58 0.69
N VAL A 173 21.22 10.65 1.63
CA VAL A 173 20.16 9.65 1.78
C VAL A 173 19.21 9.71 0.58
N VAL A 174 18.75 10.90 0.22
CA VAL A 174 17.84 11.09 -0.92
C VAL A 174 18.51 10.68 -2.23
N LEU A 175 19.75 11.12 -2.46
CA LEU A 175 20.49 10.75 -3.68
C LEU A 175 20.79 9.24 -3.73
N GLY A 176 21.17 8.63 -2.61
CA GLY A 176 21.38 7.18 -2.51
C GLY A 176 20.09 6.41 -2.84
N LEU A 177 18.96 6.82 -2.27
CA LEU A 177 17.66 6.22 -2.54
C LEU A 177 17.21 6.41 -3.99
N VAL A 178 17.42 7.61 -4.54
CA VAL A 178 17.16 7.90 -5.97
C VAL A 178 18.02 6.99 -6.86
N ALA A 179 19.31 6.83 -6.54
CA ALA A 179 20.21 5.96 -7.30
C ALA A 179 19.76 4.49 -7.22
N VAL A 180 19.49 3.97 -6.03
CA VAL A 180 19.04 2.57 -5.83
C VAL A 180 17.74 2.30 -6.59
N LEU A 181 16.74 3.19 -6.46
CA LEU A 181 15.47 3.03 -7.14
C LEU A 181 15.58 3.19 -8.66
N SER A 182 16.46 4.09 -9.13
CA SER A 182 16.75 4.23 -10.57
C SER A 182 17.38 2.96 -11.13
N VAL A 183 18.33 2.35 -10.41
CA VAL A 183 18.93 1.07 -10.77
C VAL A 183 17.88 -0.04 -10.77
N MET A 184 17.01 -0.09 -9.77
CA MET A 184 15.94 -1.08 -9.69
C MET A 184 14.92 -0.94 -10.84
N VAL A 185 14.48 0.27 -11.14
CA VAL A 185 13.57 0.55 -12.27
C VAL A 185 14.27 0.23 -13.60
N GLY A 186 15.53 0.62 -13.74
CA GLY A 186 16.35 0.30 -14.92
C GLY A 186 16.56 -1.21 -15.10
N ALA A 187 16.79 -1.93 -14.01
CA ALA A 187 16.90 -3.39 -14.04
C ALA A 187 15.58 -4.05 -14.47
N VAL A 188 14.44 -3.63 -13.90
CA VAL A 188 13.11 -4.14 -14.27
C VAL A 188 12.80 -3.82 -15.74
N ALA A 189 13.07 -2.60 -16.20
CA ALA A 189 12.89 -2.18 -17.58
C ALA A 189 13.83 -2.95 -18.52
N GLY A 190 15.08 -3.16 -18.13
CA GLY A 190 16.07 -3.95 -18.88
C GLY A 190 15.67 -5.42 -18.99
N LEU A 191 15.23 -6.04 -17.89
CA LEU A 191 14.74 -7.42 -17.90
C LEU A 191 13.52 -7.60 -18.80
N SER A 192 12.63 -6.59 -18.87
CA SER A 192 11.47 -6.63 -19.75
C SER A 192 11.81 -6.50 -21.23
N ARG A 193 12.89 -5.77 -21.56
CA ARG A 193 13.33 -5.52 -22.97
C ARG A 193 14.29 -6.55 -23.52
N PHE A 194 15.18 -7.11 -22.70
CA PHE A 194 16.25 -7.99 -23.19
C PHE A 194 16.03 -9.44 -22.76
N GLY A 195 15.48 -10.26 -23.66
CA GLY A 195 15.26 -11.70 -23.44
C GLY A 195 16.53 -12.48 -23.08
N LEU A 196 17.71 -12.00 -23.51
CA LEU A 196 19.03 -12.58 -23.19
C LEU A 196 19.43 -12.36 -21.72
N VAL A 197 19.16 -11.16 -21.17
CA VAL A 197 19.43 -10.82 -19.75
C VAL A 197 18.53 -11.68 -18.85
N ARG A 198 17.26 -11.84 -19.22
CA ARG A 198 16.31 -12.72 -18.54
C ARG A 198 16.80 -14.17 -18.50
N ARG A 199 17.34 -14.71 -19.61
CA ARG A 199 17.88 -16.08 -19.68
C ARG A 199 19.14 -16.26 -18.84
N ARG A 200 20.00 -15.24 -18.72
CA ARG A 200 21.21 -15.29 -17.86
C ARG A 200 20.87 -15.19 -16.38
N LEU A 201 19.97 -14.27 -16.00
CA LEU A 201 19.49 -14.14 -14.61
C LEU A 201 18.77 -15.41 -14.16
N TRP A 202 17.96 -16.01 -15.03
CA TRP A 202 17.25 -17.25 -14.74
C TRP A 202 18.19 -18.45 -14.55
N ARG A 203 19.32 -18.49 -15.27
CA ARG A 203 20.38 -19.48 -15.04
C ARG A 203 21.10 -19.28 -13.72
N LEU A 204 21.35 -18.02 -13.32
CA LEU A 204 21.97 -17.68 -12.04
C LEU A 204 21.02 -18.01 -10.86
N TRP A 205 19.76 -17.69 -10.97
CA TRP A 205 18.74 -17.99 -9.96
C TRP A 205 18.50 -19.49 -9.76
N ARG A 206 18.54 -20.26 -10.83
CA ARG A 206 18.52 -21.72 -10.73
C ARG A 206 19.74 -22.30 -10.00
N ARG A 207 20.88 -21.67 -10.12
CA ARG A 207 22.11 -22.06 -9.40
C ARG A 207 22.05 -21.73 -7.91
N LEU A 208 21.32 -20.68 -7.51
CA LEU A 208 21.16 -20.24 -6.12
C LEU A 208 20.09 -21.03 -5.33
N GLY A 209 19.49 -22.04 -5.91
CA GLY A 209 18.68 -23.02 -5.17
C GLY A 209 17.35 -22.53 -4.59
N VAL A 210 16.85 -21.35 -4.96
CA VAL A 210 15.55 -20.83 -4.48
C VAL A 210 14.42 -21.59 -5.17
N ARG A 211 14.02 -22.72 -4.58
CA ARG A 211 12.96 -23.62 -5.05
C ARG A 211 11.59 -23.25 -4.49
N SER A 212 11.12 -22.01 -4.57
CA SER A 212 9.76 -21.68 -4.15
C SER A 212 8.80 -21.74 -5.34
N LYS A 213 7.84 -22.69 -5.30
CA LYS A 213 6.72 -22.78 -6.27
C LYS A 213 5.92 -21.46 -6.34
N GLN A 214 5.85 -20.74 -5.24
CA GLN A 214 5.12 -19.47 -5.13
C GLN A 214 5.77 -18.34 -5.94
N LEU A 215 7.10 -18.24 -5.94
CA LEU A 215 7.83 -17.25 -6.76
C LEU A 215 7.64 -17.49 -8.27
N ARG A 216 7.62 -18.74 -8.72
CA ARG A 216 7.32 -19.08 -10.12
C ARG A 216 5.91 -18.67 -10.53
N ASN A 217 4.92 -18.91 -9.69
CA ASN A 217 3.53 -18.53 -9.98
C ASN A 217 3.33 -17.02 -10.07
N ILE A 218 4.08 -16.23 -9.27
CA ILE A 218 4.07 -14.76 -9.34
C ILE A 218 4.76 -14.28 -10.63
N GLU A 219 5.89 -14.87 -10.97
CA GLU A 219 6.64 -14.54 -12.19
C GLU A 219 5.83 -14.86 -13.45
N ASP A 220 5.23 -16.04 -13.52
CA ASP A 220 4.37 -16.44 -14.64
C ASP A 220 3.13 -15.55 -14.75
N GLY A 221 2.57 -15.12 -13.60
CA GLY A 221 1.47 -14.17 -13.54
C GLY A 221 1.86 -12.78 -14.07
N LEU A 222 3.01 -12.28 -13.66
CA LEU A 222 3.54 -11.00 -14.14
C LEU A 222 3.84 -11.04 -15.63
N LEU A 223 4.49 -12.10 -16.10
CA LEU A 223 4.79 -12.31 -17.52
C LEU A 223 3.54 -12.51 -18.37
N ALA A 224 2.51 -13.17 -17.82
CA ALA A 224 1.22 -13.32 -18.51
C ALA A 224 0.49 -11.99 -18.63
N LEU A 225 0.47 -11.15 -17.57
CA LEU A 225 -0.13 -9.82 -17.64
C LEU A 225 0.63 -8.92 -18.61
N VAL A 226 1.96 -8.88 -18.51
CA VAL A 226 2.81 -8.10 -19.42
C VAL A 226 2.59 -8.55 -20.87
N ARG A 227 2.56 -9.86 -21.13
CA ARG A 227 2.25 -10.41 -22.47
C ARG A 227 0.84 -10.06 -22.93
N HIS A 228 -0.15 -10.16 -22.07
CA HIS A 228 -1.53 -9.83 -22.40
C HIS A 228 -1.71 -8.34 -22.73
N VAL A 229 -1.10 -7.46 -21.95
CA VAL A 229 -1.11 -6.00 -22.20
C VAL A 229 -0.31 -5.66 -23.47
N HIS A 230 0.82 -6.29 -23.72
CA HIS A 230 1.60 -6.10 -24.96
C HIS A 230 0.91 -6.67 -26.20
N ALA A 231 0.21 -7.78 -26.08
CA ALA A 231 -0.54 -8.38 -27.19
C ALA A 231 -1.76 -7.54 -27.59
N VAL A 232 -2.39 -6.86 -26.61
CA VAL A 232 -3.56 -6.01 -26.88
C VAL A 232 -3.17 -4.61 -27.35
N ARG A 233 -2.00 -4.08 -26.90
CA ARG A 233 -1.51 -2.75 -27.32
C ARG A 233 0.03 -2.69 -27.21
N PRO A 234 0.77 -2.83 -28.31
CA PRO A 234 2.22 -2.66 -28.29
C PRO A 234 2.60 -1.19 -28.09
N GLY A 235 3.37 -0.91 -27.02
CA GLY A 235 3.92 0.42 -26.73
C GLY A 235 3.86 0.85 -25.26
N LEU A 236 4.55 1.95 -24.94
CA LEU A 236 4.54 2.55 -23.59
C LEU A 236 3.25 3.36 -23.30
N ARG A 237 2.53 3.79 -24.36
CA ARG A 237 1.32 4.59 -24.26
C ARG A 237 0.21 4.02 -23.35
N PRO A 238 -0.06 2.69 -23.31
CA PRO A 238 -1.10 2.18 -22.40
C PRO A 238 -0.72 2.23 -20.93
N TRP A 239 0.58 2.27 -20.58
CA TRP A 239 1.07 2.28 -19.21
C TRP A 239 1.03 3.65 -18.53
N TRP A 240 0.93 4.70 -19.28
CA TRP A 240 0.81 6.06 -18.76
C TRP A 240 -0.47 6.22 -17.90
N ARG A 241 -1.61 5.67 -18.33
CA ARG A 241 -2.88 5.77 -17.57
C ARG A 241 -2.79 5.17 -16.16
N PRO A 242 -2.40 3.89 -15.96
CA PRO A 242 -2.29 3.33 -14.62
C PRO A 242 -1.18 4.01 -13.80
N PHE A 243 -0.10 4.46 -14.42
CA PHE A 243 0.92 5.26 -13.73
C PHE A 243 0.35 6.61 -13.25
N THR A 244 -0.46 7.29 -14.07
CA THR A 244 -1.13 8.54 -13.65
C THR A 244 -2.06 8.29 -12.47
N PHE A 245 -2.82 7.20 -12.44
CA PHE A 245 -3.65 6.86 -11.28
C PHE A 245 -2.80 6.62 -10.02
N ALA A 246 -1.67 5.95 -10.13
CA ALA A 246 -0.74 5.75 -9.01
C ALA A 246 -0.14 7.09 -8.55
N LEU A 247 0.22 7.96 -9.49
CA LEU A 247 0.74 9.30 -9.19
C LEU A 247 -0.33 10.20 -8.57
N LEU A 248 -1.57 10.16 -9.06
CA LEU A 248 -2.69 10.87 -8.46
C LEU A 248 -3.00 10.38 -7.05
N ASN A 249 -2.93 9.05 -6.81
CA ASN A 249 -3.13 8.52 -5.46
C ASN A 249 -2.14 9.16 -4.47
N TRP A 250 -0.85 9.07 -4.71
CA TRP A 250 0.17 9.62 -3.82
C TRP A 250 0.23 11.16 -3.87
N GLY A 251 -0.04 11.76 -5.01
CA GLY A 251 -0.10 13.22 -5.18
C GLY A 251 -1.27 13.85 -4.42
N CYS A 252 -2.46 13.25 -4.46
CA CYS A 252 -3.61 13.71 -3.69
C CYS A 252 -3.40 13.49 -2.18
N ASP A 253 -2.76 12.40 -1.78
CA ASP A 253 -2.42 12.16 -0.37
C ASP A 253 -1.37 13.20 0.12
N ALA A 254 -0.35 13.53 -0.70
CA ALA A 254 0.55 14.65 -0.41
C ALA A 254 -0.20 16.00 -0.36
N ALA A 255 -1.16 16.23 -1.25
CA ALA A 255 -2.00 17.42 -1.24
C ALA A 255 -2.92 17.49 0.00
N CYS A 256 -3.35 16.33 0.52
CA CYS A 256 -4.05 16.22 1.80
C CYS A 256 -3.17 16.75 2.95
N LEU A 257 -1.89 16.35 3.01
CA LEU A 257 -0.93 16.88 3.99
C LEU A 257 -0.76 18.40 3.85
N LEU A 258 -0.63 18.91 2.62
CA LEU A 258 -0.53 20.35 2.35
C LEU A 258 -1.80 21.10 2.77
N ALA A 259 -2.97 20.54 2.48
CA ALA A 259 -4.25 21.10 2.89
C ALA A 259 -4.42 21.11 4.42
N CYS A 260 -3.88 20.12 5.13
CA CYS A 260 -3.79 20.14 6.59
C CYS A 260 -2.94 21.30 7.11
N ALA A 261 -1.75 21.53 6.53
CA ALA A 261 -0.90 22.65 6.90
C ALA A 261 -1.60 24.00 6.66
N TRP A 262 -2.21 24.17 5.50
CA TRP A 262 -3.02 25.36 5.21
C TRP A 262 -4.23 25.49 6.14
N GLY A 263 -4.87 24.37 6.48
CA GLY A 263 -6.00 24.32 7.42
C GLY A 263 -5.63 24.82 8.81
N LEU A 264 -4.45 24.47 9.28
CA LEU A 264 -3.90 24.89 10.57
C LEU A 264 -3.31 26.31 10.55
N GLY A 265 -3.23 26.97 9.39
CA GLY A 265 -2.57 28.28 9.25
C GLY A 265 -1.05 28.21 9.41
N ILE A 266 -0.45 27.03 9.20
CA ILE A 266 0.99 26.82 9.32
C ILE A 266 1.67 27.18 8.00
N GLY A 267 2.77 27.93 8.07
CA GLY A 267 3.61 28.20 6.90
C GLY A 267 4.22 26.91 6.36
N VAL A 268 3.89 26.59 5.10
CA VAL A 268 4.33 25.33 4.48
C VAL A 268 5.82 25.42 4.12
N PRO A 269 6.67 24.49 4.56
CA PRO A 269 8.07 24.43 4.14
C PRO A 269 8.15 23.80 2.73
N TRP A 270 7.79 24.56 1.71
CA TRP A 270 7.69 24.12 0.31
C TRP A 270 8.91 23.38 -0.21
N ARG A 271 10.10 23.77 0.28
CA ARG A 271 11.37 23.16 -0.15
C ARG A 271 11.62 21.76 0.39
N GLY A 272 10.84 21.30 1.37
CA GLY A 272 11.11 20.01 2.02
C GLY A 272 9.89 19.13 2.26
N ILE A 273 8.67 19.69 2.22
CA ILE A 273 7.47 18.94 2.63
C ILE A 273 7.22 17.71 1.76
N LEU A 274 7.49 17.80 0.45
CA LEU A 274 7.30 16.66 -0.45
C LEU A 274 8.35 15.57 -0.21
N VAL A 275 9.58 15.93 0.13
CA VAL A 275 10.64 14.99 0.54
C VAL A 275 10.27 14.37 1.88
N ALA A 276 9.86 15.17 2.87
CA ALA A 276 9.42 14.67 4.18
C ALA A 276 8.25 13.68 4.03
N TYR A 277 7.25 14.02 3.23
CA TYR A 277 6.11 13.16 2.93
C TYR A 277 6.56 11.84 2.30
N THR A 278 7.31 11.88 1.21
CA THR A 278 7.69 10.67 0.48
C THR A 278 8.59 9.74 1.27
N LEU A 279 9.56 10.28 2.03
CA LEU A 279 10.39 9.49 2.93
C LEU A 279 9.55 8.83 4.04
N THR A 280 8.59 9.57 4.61
CA THR A 280 7.67 9.01 5.60
C THR A 280 6.82 7.89 5.02
N GLN A 281 6.28 8.05 3.81
CA GLN A 281 5.48 7.01 3.17
C GLN A 281 6.31 5.76 2.82
N MET A 282 7.57 5.94 2.46
CA MET A 282 8.49 4.81 2.23
C MET A 282 8.76 4.03 3.52
N THR A 283 9.06 4.72 4.63
CA THR A 283 9.23 4.06 5.93
C THR A 283 7.93 3.42 6.42
N GLY A 284 6.79 4.10 6.24
CA GLY A 284 5.46 3.60 6.57
C GLY A 284 5.05 2.36 5.76
N SER A 285 5.52 2.25 4.51
CA SER A 285 5.22 1.10 3.64
C SER A 285 5.79 -0.22 4.15
N LEU A 286 6.86 -0.19 4.94
CA LEU A 286 7.45 -1.36 5.58
C LEU A 286 6.52 -1.98 6.63
N ARG A 287 5.56 -1.20 7.16
CA ARG A 287 4.53 -1.60 8.15
C ARG A 287 5.10 -2.49 9.26
N LEU A 288 6.21 -2.05 9.86
CA LEU A 288 6.87 -2.76 10.97
C LEU A 288 5.97 -2.84 12.20
N THR A 289 5.16 -1.80 12.42
CA THR A 289 4.15 -1.74 13.48
C THR A 289 2.74 -1.77 12.88
N PRO A 290 1.70 -2.15 13.66
CA PRO A 290 0.31 -2.05 13.23
C PRO A 290 0.00 -0.64 12.72
N GLY A 291 -0.46 -0.52 11.47
CA GLY A 291 -0.76 0.79 10.86
C GLY A 291 0.43 1.74 10.71
N GLY A 292 1.67 1.27 10.91
CA GLY A 292 2.84 2.13 10.95
C GLY A 292 2.88 3.06 12.18
N LEU A 293 2.05 2.76 13.22
CA LEU A 293 1.95 3.58 14.43
C LEU A 293 3.33 3.75 15.10
N GLY A 294 3.63 4.97 15.48
CA GLY A 294 4.91 5.39 16.02
C GLY A 294 5.96 5.68 14.94
N VAL A 295 6.12 4.85 13.93
CA VAL A 295 7.14 5.02 12.89
C VAL A 295 6.78 6.17 11.95
N VAL A 296 5.55 6.20 11.45
CA VAL A 296 5.05 7.25 10.54
C VAL A 296 4.97 8.59 11.27
N GLU A 297 4.43 8.58 12.49
CA GLU A 297 4.28 9.78 13.31
C GLU A 297 5.64 10.39 13.67
N ALA A 298 6.57 9.57 14.13
CA ALA A 298 7.91 10.04 14.50
C ALA A 298 8.70 10.53 13.27
N SER A 299 8.67 9.77 12.17
CA SER A 299 9.39 10.15 10.95
C SER A 299 8.85 11.43 10.33
N LEU A 300 7.51 11.57 10.21
CA LEU A 300 6.91 12.77 9.64
C LEU A 300 7.19 13.99 10.52
N THR A 301 6.98 13.88 11.83
CA THR A 301 7.25 14.98 12.77
C THR A 301 8.73 15.41 12.74
N ALA A 302 9.66 14.45 12.79
CA ALA A 302 11.09 14.74 12.76
C ALA A 302 11.51 15.43 11.46
N LEU A 303 11.01 14.94 10.32
CA LEU A 303 11.32 15.54 9.01
C LEU A 303 10.71 16.94 8.87
N LEU A 304 9.47 17.16 9.34
CA LEU A 304 8.86 18.50 9.32
C LEU A 304 9.64 19.48 10.19
N VAL A 305 10.09 19.08 11.38
CA VAL A 305 10.95 19.92 12.24
C VAL A 305 12.29 20.18 11.58
N LEU A 306 12.90 19.19 10.94
CA LEU A 306 14.15 19.35 10.19
C LEU A 306 14.03 20.38 9.07
N TYR A 307 12.85 20.48 8.44
CA TYR A 307 12.54 21.49 7.43
C TYR A 307 12.01 22.81 7.99
N GLY A 308 12.15 23.06 9.31
CA GLY A 308 11.95 24.35 9.95
C GLY A 308 10.58 24.59 10.58
N LEU A 309 9.72 23.58 10.71
CA LEU A 309 8.51 23.72 11.51
C LEU A 309 8.86 23.65 13.00
N ARG A 310 8.12 24.43 13.81
CA ARG A 310 8.16 24.25 15.27
C ARG A 310 7.58 22.90 15.66
N THR A 311 8.04 22.33 16.75
CA THR A 311 7.63 20.99 17.18
C THR A 311 6.11 20.86 17.38
N ASP A 312 5.49 21.86 18.01
CA ASP A 312 4.03 21.93 18.21
C ASP A 312 3.24 21.93 16.88
N GLN A 313 3.73 22.72 15.89
CA GLN A 313 3.15 22.78 14.55
C GLN A 313 3.33 21.45 13.78
N ALA A 314 4.51 20.85 13.85
CA ALA A 314 4.80 19.58 13.20
C ALA A 314 3.93 18.45 13.78
N ILE A 315 3.73 18.41 15.11
CA ILE A 315 2.84 17.45 15.78
C ILE A 315 1.39 17.72 15.36
N ALA A 316 0.91 18.96 15.35
CA ALA A 316 -0.45 19.28 14.95
C ALA A 316 -0.73 18.87 13.50
N LEU A 317 0.21 19.18 12.60
CA LEU A 317 0.10 18.81 11.19
C LEU A 317 0.07 17.29 11.00
N MET A 318 0.99 16.59 11.64
CA MET A 318 1.05 15.12 11.61
C MET A 318 -0.24 14.50 12.16
N LEU A 319 -0.75 14.98 13.32
CA LEU A 319 -1.96 14.43 13.92
C LEU A 319 -3.19 14.66 13.04
N LEU A 320 -3.39 15.88 12.53
CA LEU A 320 -4.52 16.19 11.66
C LEU A 320 -4.49 15.33 10.39
N TYR A 321 -3.32 15.23 9.76
CA TYR A 321 -3.13 14.37 8.60
C TYR A 321 -3.46 12.91 8.91
N ARG A 322 -2.97 12.35 10.03
CA ARG A 322 -3.23 10.95 10.43
C ARG A 322 -4.70 10.72 10.81
N ILE A 323 -5.37 11.69 11.42
CA ILE A 323 -6.80 11.60 11.70
C ILE A 323 -7.57 11.39 10.40
N VAL A 324 -7.29 12.14 9.36
CA VAL A 324 -8.02 12.08 8.10
C VAL A 324 -7.57 10.89 7.24
N SER A 325 -6.24 10.73 7.00
CA SER A 325 -5.70 9.74 6.08
C SER A 325 -5.67 8.32 6.62
N TYR A 326 -5.74 8.14 7.93
CA TYR A 326 -5.67 6.82 8.54
C TYR A 326 -6.87 6.53 9.45
N TRP A 327 -7.04 7.31 10.55
CA TRP A 327 -8.04 6.99 11.58
C TRP A 327 -9.49 7.06 11.08
N ALA A 328 -9.83 8.06 10.26
CA ALA A 328 -11.18 8.19 9.69
C ALA A 328 -11.52 7.06 8.70
N LEU A 329 -10.51 6.50 8.04
CA LEU A 329 -10.69 5.44 7.05
C LEU A 329 -10.84 4.05 7.68
N GLN A 330 -10.28 3.83 8.88
CA GLN A 330 -10.34 2.53 9.55
C GLN A 330 -11.77 2.02 9.78
N PRO A 331 -12.70 2.81 10.38
CA PRO A 331 -14.08 2.37 10.56
C PRO A 331 -14.77 2.04 9.24
N ILE A 332 -14.57 2.87 8.21
CA ILE A 332 -15.16 2.67 6.88
C ILE A 332 -14.65 1.36 6.27
N GLY A 333 -13.34 1.13 6.34
CA GLY A 333 -12.73 -0.09 5.83
C GLY A 333 -13.20 -1.35 6.57
N TRP A 334 -13.36 -1.29 7.89
CA TRP A 334 -13.90 -2.39 8.69
C TRP A 334 -15.37 -2.66 8.39
N MET A 335 -16.21 -1.64 8.18
CA MET A 335 -17.59 -1.82 7.72
C MET A 335 -17.64 -2.51 6.34
N CYS A 336 -16.77 -2.10 5.41
CA CYS A 336 -16.62 -2.76 4.12
C CYS A 336 -16.20 -4.24 4.26
N TRP A 337 -15.26 -4.52 5.16
CA TRP A 337 -14.77 -5.88 5.44
C TRP A 337 -15.86 -6.77 6.02
N LEU A 338 -16.61 -6.28 7.00
CA LEU A 338 -17.76 -6.97 7.59
C LEU A 338 -18.82 -7.26 6.52
N GLY A 339 -19.21 -6.27 5.72
CA GLY A 339 -20.18 -6.42 4.63
C GLY A 339 -19.79 -7.52 3.63
N LEU A 340 -18.51 -7.56 3.23
CA LEU A 340 -17.99 -8.58 2.32
C LEU A 340 -17.96 -9.98 2.96
N THR A 341 -17.63 -10.07 4.23
CA THR A 341 -17.54 -11.34 4.97
C THR A 341 -18.93 -11.93 5.24
N PHE A 342 -19.90 -11.10 5.61
CA PHE A 342 -21.27 -11.57 5.85
C PHE A 342 -21.99 -11.95 4.54
N SER A 343 -21.76 -11.22 3.45
CA SER A 343 -22.36 -11.57 2.16
C SER A 343 -21.85 -12.89 1.62
N SER A 344 -20.57 -13.22 1.79
CA SER A 344 -20.01 -14.52 1.38
C SER A 344 -20.61 -15.68 2.18
N ARG A 345 -20.73 -15.54 3.52
CA ARG A 345 -21.35 -16.58 4.37
C ARG A 345 -22.83 -16.83 4.04
N ARG A 346 -23.57 -15.79 3.63
CA ARG A 346 -24.96 -15.95 3.18
C ARG A 346 -25.06 -16.69 1.84
N ALA A 347 -24.14 -16.44 0.92
CA ALA A 347 -24.07 -17.16 -0.36
C ALA A 347 -23.75 -18.64 -0.14
N ASP A 348 -22.78 -18.96 0.73
CA ASP A 348 -22.41 -20.33 1.06
C ASP A 348 -23.57 -21.10 1.72
N ARG A 349 -24.34 -20.45 2.62
CA ARG A 349 -25.54 -21.05 3.24
C ARG A 349 -26.71 -21.28 2.28
N ARG A 350 -26.84 -20.47 1.23
CA ARG A 350 -27.89 -20.65 0.19
C ARG A 350 -27.53 -21.70 -0.85
N ALA A 351 -26.24 -22.02 -0.97
CA ALA A 351 -25.73 -23.06 -1.85
C ALA A 351 -25.92 -24.49 -1.29
N GLY A 352 -26.55 -24.67 -0.11
CA GLY A 352 -27.08 -25.86 0.55
C GLY A 352 -26.33 -27.17 0.36
N PRO A 353 -26.48 -28.20 1.24
CA PRO A 353 -25.83 -29.49 1.12
C PRO A 353 -26.43 -30.43 0.05
N ASP A 354 -27.22 -29.92 -0.91
CA ASP A 354 -27.94 -30.73 -1.88
C ASP A 354 -27.12 -31.16 -3.10
N ARG A 355 -25.92 -31.72 -2.90
CA ARG A 355 -25.19 -32.41 -4.00
C ARG A 355 -24.52 -33.72 -3.60
N HIS A 356 -25.10 -34.45 -2.66
CA HIS A 356 -24.68 -35.84 -2.40
C HIS A 356 -25.86 -36.76 -2.13
N THR A 357 -26.87 -36.78 -3.01
CA THR A 357 -27.80 -37.92 -3.14
C THR A 357 -28.24 -38.00 -4.61
N GLY A 358 -27.55 -38.83 -5.37
CA GLY A 358 -27.89 -39.18 -6.74
C GLY A 358 -26.81 -40.04 -7.32
#